data_60e662ea15f06e4c5abbdd4ecfd2507d
#
_entry.id   60e662ea15f06e4c5abbdd4ecfd2507d
#
_cell.length_a   1.000
_cell.length_b   1.000
_cell.length_c   1.000
_cell.angle_alpha   90.00
_cell.angle_beta   90.00
_cell.angle_gamma   90.00
#
_symmetry.space_group_name_H-M   'P 1'
#
loop_
_entity.id
_entity.type
_entity.pdbx_description
1 polymer ?
#
loop_
_entity_poly.entity_id
_entity_poly.type
_entity_poly.pdbx_seq_one_letter_code
_entity_poly.pdbx_strand_id
1 'polypeptide(L)'
;MDEKVLEKLKILAESAKYDVSCASSGTSRSHKSGAIGSAAGWGICHSFAEDGRCISLLKIMLTNYCMYDCAYCINRRSNDLPRATLSVTELVNLTIEFYRRNYIEGLFLSSGVVRNPDYTMERLVRAIKDLRLVHHFN
;
A
#
# COMPACT_ATOMS: atom_id res chain seq x y z
N MET A 1 -7.04 15.19 4.35
CA MET A 1 -7.17 13.96 3.54
C MET A 1 -8.64 13.59 3.45
N ASP A 2 -9.11 13.24 2.28
CA ASP A 2 -10.52 12.90 2.05
C ASP A 2 -10.89 11.59 2.78
N GLU A 3 -12.06 11.56 3.44
CA GLU A 3 -12.57 10.35 4.10
C GLU A 3 -12.64 9.14 3.19
N LYS A 4 -13.03 9.35 1.94
CA LYS A 4 -13.11 8.29 0.93
C LYS A 4 -11.74 7.66 0.65
N VAL A 5 -10.70 8.47 0.62
CA VAL A 5 -9.32 7.98 0.44
C VAL A 5 -8.88 7.18 1.66
N LEU A 6 -9.25 7.62 2.86
CA LEU A 6 -8.94 6.88 4.09
C LEU A 6 -9.64 5.52 4.16
N GLU A 7 -10.89 5.43 3.71
CA GLU A 7 -11.60 4.15 3.62
C GLU A 7 -10.93 3.21 2.62
N LYS A 8 -10.57 3.72 1.46
CA LYS A 8 -9.80 2.96 0.45
C LYS A 8 -8.47 2.49 1.01
N LEU A 9 -7.77 3.36 1.73
CA LEU A 9 -6.50 3.02 2.37
C LEU A 9 -6.65 1.83 3.33
N LYS A 10 -7.65 1.84 4.18
CA LYS A 10 -7.90 0.73 5.12
C LYS A 10 -8.13 -0.59 4.40
N ILE A 11 -8.97 -0.57 3.36
CA ILE A 11 -9.27 -1.78 2.57
C ILE A 11 -8.02 -2.30 1.87
N LEU A 12 -7.28 -1.43 1.21
CA LEU A 12 -6.14 -1.82 0.39
C LEU A 12 -4.90 -2.17 1.21
N ALA A 13 -4.72 -1.55 2.36
CA ALA A 13 -3.67 -1.91 3.31
C ALA A 13 -3.94 -3.27 3.94
N GLU A 14 -5.18 -3.54 4.33
CA GLU A 14 -5.59 -4.84 4.86
C GLU A 14 -5.39 -5.95 3.84
N SER A 15 -5.73 -5.71 2.58
CA SER A 15 -5.51 -6.68 1.50
C SER A 15 -4.03 -6.93 1.24
N ALA A 16 -3.19 -5.92 1.39
CA ALA A 16 -1.76 -6.01 1.13
C ALA A 16 -0.99 -6.81 2.20
N LYS A 17 -1.51 -6.91 3.42
CA LYS A 17 -0.81 -7.63 4.50
C LYS A 17 -0.67 -9.14 4.24
N TYR A 18 -1.44 -9.69 3.34
CA TYR A 18 -1.34 -11.09 2.93
C TYR A 18 -0.26 -11.34 1.88
N ASP A 19 0.43 -10.30 1.45
CA ASP A 19 1.57 -10.44 0.55
C ASP A 19 2.77 -11.01 1.32
N VAL A 20 3.38 -12.06 0.77
CA VAL A 20 4.40 -12.89 1.44
C VAL A 20 5.64 -12.07 1.85
N SER A 21 5.95 -11.01 1.14
CA SER A 21 7.17 -10.22 1.38
C SER A 21 7.22 -9.53 2.75
N CYS A 22 6.08 -9.34 3.42
CA CYS A 22 6.03 -8.75 4.76
C CYS A 22 5.84 -9.77 5.89
N ALA A 23 5.58 -11.02 5.58
CA ALA A 23 5.30 -12.05 6.57
C ALA A 23 6.50 -12.32 7.50
N SER A 24 7.70 -11.95 7.08
CA SER A 24 8.94 -12.20 7.82
C SER A 24 9.28 -11.12 8.84
N SER A 25 8.68 -9.94 8.77
CA SER A 25 9.12 -8.82 9.62
C SER A 25 8.59 -8.89 11.05
N GLY A 26 7.42 -9.50 11.31
CA GLY A 26 6.87 -9.77 12.65
C GLY A 26 6.89 -8.60 13.66
N THR A 27 7.38 -7.46 13.26
CA THR A 27 7.61 -6.31 14.13
C THR A 27 6.46 -5.33 14.03
N SER A 28 5.80 -5.11 15.15
CA SER A 28 4.81 -4.06 15.28
C SER A 28 5.33 -2.97 16.20
N ARG A 29 5.24 -1.72 15.77
CA ARG A 29 5.40 -0.56 16.63
C ARG A 29 4.02 -0.08 17.05
N SER A 30 3.71 -0.19 18.33
CA SER A 30 2.53 0.44 18.89
C SER A 30 2.88 1.86 19.33
N HIS A 31 2.20 2.86 18.79
CA HIS A 31 2.23 4.21 19.34
C HIS A 31 1.08 4.39 20.33
N LYS A 32 1.34 5.19 21.35
CA LYS A 32 0.33 5.53 22.36
C LYS A 32 -0.93 6.11 21.71
N SER A 33 -2.06 5.76 22.29
CA SER A 33 -3.39 6.17 21.83
C SER A 33 -3.49 7.69 21.59
N GLY A 34 -3.94 8.07 20.40
CA GLY A 34 -4.17 9.46 20.00
C GLY A 34 -3.25 10.01 18.93
N ALA A 35 -2.16 9.32 18.60
CA ALA A 35 -1.33 9.71 17.46
C ALA A 35 -1.81 9.01 16.19
N ILE A 36 -1.97 9.77 15.13
CA ILE A 36 -2.16 9.25 13.77
C ILE A 36 -0.86 8.54 13.38
N GLY A 37 -0.67 7.34 13.85
CA GLY A 37 0.61 6.64 13.65
C GLY A 37 0.62 5.25 14.24
N SER A 38 -0.55 4.77 14.63
CA SER A 38 -0.70 3.35 14.92
C SER A 38 -0.47 2.57 13.63
N ALA A 39 0.72 2.01 13.50
CA ALA A 39 1.17 1.29 12.32
C ALA A 39 0.24 0.15 11.90
N ALA A 40 -0.49 -0.42 12.84
CA ALA A 40 -1.34 -1.59 12.62
C ALA A 40 -2.59 -1.31 11.77
N GLY A 41 -3.10 -0.07 11.74
CA GLY A 41 -4.35 0.26 11.05
C GLY A 41 -4.18 0.93 9.68
N TRP A 42 -2.98 1.39 9.33
CA TRP A 42 -2.75 2.27 8.20
C TRP A 42 -1.82 1.69 7.12
N GLY A 43 -1.50 0.41 7.20
CA GLY A 43 -0.65 -0.25 6.22
C GLY A 43 0.84 0.07 6.33
N ILE A 44 1.26 0.65 7.43
CA ILE A 44 2.68 0.93 7.67
C ILE A 44 3.37 -0.34 8.16
N CYS A 45 4.37 -0.78 7.40
CA CYS A 45 5.17 -1.96 7.68
C CYS A 45 6.56 -1.51 8.11
N HIS A 46 7.11 -2.15 9.15
CA HIS A 46 8.46 -1.86 9.64
C HIS A 46 9.41 -2.98 9.23
N SER A 47 10.56 -2.59 8.68
CA SER A 47 11.61 -3.49 8.27
C SER A 47 12.94 -3.02 8.88
N PHE A 48 13.78 -3.95 9.32
CA PHE A 48 15.09 -3.62 9.88
C PHE A 48 16.17 -3.81 8.82
N ALA A 49 17.02 -2.78 8.66
CA ALA A 49 18.22 -2.87 7.85
C ALA A 49 19.33 -3.58 8.63
N GLU A 50 20.36 -4.07 7.92
CA GLU A 50 21.49 -4.77 8.55
C GLU A 50 22.23 -3.92 9.58
N ASP A 51 22.19 -2.59 9.44
CA ASP A 51 22.80 -1.64 10.38
C ASP A 51 21.93 -1.36 11.61
N GLY A 52 20.80 -2.05 11.77
CA GLY A 52 19.89 -1.91 12.90
C GLY A 52 18.84 -0.80 12.76
N ARG A 53 18.84 -0.04 11.64
CA ARG A 53 17.83 0.98 11.40
C ARG A 53 16.48 0.36 11.09
N CYS A 54 15.42 0.96 11.65
CA CYS A 54 14.06 0.60 11.32
C CYS A 54 13.56 1.46 10.15
N ILE A 55 13.20 0.81 9.05
CA ILE A 55 12.67 1.47 7.86
C ILE A 55 11.15 1.26 7.85
N SER A 56 10.41 2.35 7.78
CA SER A 56 8.95 2.32 7.70
C SER A 56 8.50 2.41 6.25
N LEU A 57 7.71 1.46 5.82
CA LEU A 57 7.17 1.37 4.46
C LEU A 57 5.65 1.44 4.47
N LEU A 58 5.07 2.16 3.53
CA LEU A 58 3.65 2.04 3.26
C LEU A 58 3.45 0.83 2.34
N LYS A 59 2.77 -0.19 2.85
CA LYS A 59 2.42 -1.38 2.07
C LYS A 59 0.95 -1.32 1.69
N ILE A 60 0.69 -1.14 0.41
CA ILE A 60 -0.66 -0.94 -0.10
C ILE A 60 -0.82 -1.53 -1.51
N MET A 61 -2.04 -1.91 -1.84
CA MET A 61 -2.40 -2.27 -3.20
C MET A 61 -3.01 -1.07 -3.93
N LEU A 62 -2.73 -0.94 -5.22
CA LEU A 62 -3.41 0.05 -6.05
C LEU A 62 -4.90 -0.29 -6.19
N THR A 63 -5.21 -1.56 -6.35
CA THR A 63 -6.56 -2.10 -6.34
C THR A 63 -6.54 -3.54 -5.85
N ASN A 64 -7.58 -3.96 -5.12
CA ASN A 64 -7.78 -5.37 -4.79
C ASN A 64 -8.88 -6.02 -5.63
N TYR A 65 -9.44 -5.29 -6.60
CA TYR A 65 -10.19 -5.93 -7.68
C TYR A 65 -9.24 -6.75 -8.54
N CYS A 66 -9.63 -7.96 -8.90
CA CYS A 66 -8.80 -8.82 -9.73
C CYS A 66 -9.68 -9.65 -10.66
N MET A 67 -9.24 -9.79 -11.91
CA MET A 67 -9.92 -10.62 -12.89
C MET A 67 -9.56 -12.10 -12.76
N TYR A 68 -8.51 -12.44 -12.02
CA TYR A 68 -8.05 -13.81 -11.82
C TYR A 68 -8.61 -14.41 -10.54
N ASP A 69 -8.65 -15.74 -10.51
CA ASP A 69 -9.22 -16.51 -9.40
C ASP A 69 -8.22 -17.54 -8.86
N CYS A 70 -7.02 -17.06 -8.52
CA CYS A 70 -5.95 -17.91 -8.00
C CYS A 70 -6.37 -18.56 -6.67
N ALA A 71 -6.24 -19.86 -6.56
CA ALA A 71 -6.75 -20.63 -5.44
C ALA A 71 -6.13 -20.22 -4.08
N TYR A 72 -4.89 -19.76 -4.09
CA TYR A 72 -4.15 -19.35 -2.88
C TYR A 72 -4.25 -17.88 -2.53
N CYS A 73 -4.88 -17.08 -3.38
CA CYS A 73 -4.90 -15.62 -3.19
C CYS A 73 -6.19 -15.18 -2.50
N ILE A 74 -6.04 -14.40 -1.42
CA ILE A 74 -7.19 -13.86 -0.70
C ILE A 74 -8.00 -12.88 -1.56
N ASN A 75 -7.34 -12.21 -2.49
CA ASN A 75 -7.97 -11.23 -3.38
C ASN A 75 -8.52 -11.84 -4.67
N ARG A 76 -8.59 -13.17 -4.75
CA ARG A 76 -9.15 -13.85 -5.93
C ARG A 76 -10.58 -13.37 -6.21
N ARG A 77 -10.95 -13.36 -7.49
CA ARG A 77 -12.23 -12.81 -7.94
C ARG A 77 -13.45 -13.39 -7.21
N SER A 78 -13.45 -14.68 -6.95
CA SER A 78 -14.57 -15.38 -6.32
C SER A 78 -14.69 -15.15 -4.81
N ASN A 79 -13.68 -14.56 -4.18
CA ASN A 79 -13.71 -14.32 -2.75
C ASN A 79 -14.53 -13.06 -2.44
N ASP A 80 -15.38 -13.16 -1.41
CA ASP A 80 -16.24 -12.05 -1.00
C ASP A 80 -15.52 -11.25 0.09
N LEU A 81 -15.02 -10.08 -0.27
CA LEU A 81 -14.34 -9.15 0.64
C LEU A 81 -14.54 -7.71 0.15
N PRO A 82 -14.36 -6.73 1.04
CA PRO A 82 -14.41 -5.32 0.60
C PRO A 82 -13.38 -5.04 -0.48
N ARG A 83 -13.79 -4.33 -1.52
CA ARG A 83 -12.96 -4.00 -2.67
C ARG A 83 -12.84 -2.49 -2.82
N ALA A 84 -11.67 -2.03 -3.24
CA ALA A 84 -11.41 -0.63 -3.51
C ALA A 84 -10.37 -0.46 -4.61
N THR A 85 -10.34 0.73 -5.19
CA THR A 85 -9.33 1.12 -6.20
C THR A 85 -8.91 2.55 -5.94
N LEU A 86 -7.60 2.78 -5.87
CA LEU A 86 -7.04 4.12 -5.86
C LEU A 86 -6.76 4.57 -7.29
N SER A 87 -7.04 5.85 -7.57
CA SER A 87 -6.50 6.44 -8.79
C SER A 87 -4.99 6.69 -8.62
N VAL A 88 -4.28 6.87 -9.72
CA VAL A 88 -2.85 7.19 -9.69
C VAL A 88 -2.62 8.46 -8.86
N THR A 89 -3.44 9.49 -9.06
CA THR A 89 -3.36 10.75 -8.31
C THR A 89 -3.58 10.55 -6.81
N GLU A 90 -4.60 9.77 -6.43
CA GLU A 90 -4.87 9.48 -5.02
C GLU A 90 -3.71 8.75 -4.36
N LEU A 91 -3.14 7.75 -5.03
CA LEU A 91 -1.98 7.00 -4.52
C LEU A 91 -0.75 7.89 -4.35
N VAL A 92 -0.45 8.71 -5.35
CA VAL A 92 0.70 9.63 -5.32
C VAL A 92 0.56 10.63 -4.19
N ASN A 93 -0.60 11.27 -4.07
CA ASN A 93 -0.86 12.25 -3.01
C ASN A 93 -0.76 11.63 -1.62
N LEU A 94 -1.33 10.43 -1.44
CA LEU A 94 -1.27 9.71 -0.17
C LEU A 94 0.17 9.39 0.22
N THR A 95 0.96 8.88 -0.72
CA THR A 95 2.36 8.51 -0.49
C THR A 95 3.20 9.72 -0.11
N ILE A 96 3.05 10.82 -0.84
CA ILE A 96 3.80 12.05 -0.59
C ILE A 96 3.40 12.67 0.74
N GLU A 97 2.14 12.64 1.09
CA GLU A 97 1.68 13.17 2.37
C GLU A 97 2.24 12.38 3.55
N PHE A 98 2.24 11.06 3.48
CA PHE A 98 2.83 10.21 4.51
C PHE A 98 4.34 10.39 4.61
N TYR A 99 5.01 10.58 3.49
CA TYR A 99 6.45 10.85 3.46
C TYR A 99 6.79 12.20 4.10
N ARG A 100 6.04 13.25 3.77
CA ARG A 100 6.24 14.59 4.35
C ARG A 100 6.01 14.64 5.85
N ARG A 101 5.12 13.80 6.36
CA ARG A 101 4.85 13.69 7.80
C ARG A 101 5.80 12.74 8.52
N ASN A 102 6.81 12.23 7.84
CA ASN A 102 7.79 11.27 8.36
C ASN A 102 7.18 9.95 8.87
N TYR A 103 6.03 9.55 8.32
CA TYR A 103 5.41 8.28 8.68
C TYR A 103 6.05 7.11 7.93
N ILE A 104 6.54 7.35 6.71
CA ILE A 104 7.16 6.35 5.85
C ILE A 104 8.44 6.86 5.21
N GLU A 105 9.31 5.93 4.86
CA GLU A 105 10.54 6.18 4.09
C GLU A 105 10.46 5.62 2.68
N GLY A 106 9.52 4.70 2.44
CA GLY A 106 9.34 4.07 1.15
C GLY A 106 7.93 3.54 0.93
N LEU A 107 7.69 3.09 -0.28
CA LEU A 107 6.41 2.54 -0.71
C LEU A 107 6.60 1.12 -1.24
N PHE A 108 5.83 0.18 -0.71
CA PHE A 108 5.68 -1.16 -1.26
C PHE A 108 4.32 -1.24 -1.95
N LEU A 109 4.32 -1.25 -3.27
CA LEU A 109 3.11 -1.20 -4.07
C LEU A 109 2.88 -2.50 -4.83
N SER A 110 1.69 -3.06 -4.67
CA SER A 110 1.23 -4.21 -5.43
C SER A 110 -0.16 -3.90 -6.03
N SER A 111 -0.71 -4.82 -6.78
CA SER A 111 -2.02 -4.62 -7.40
C SER A 111 -2.67 -5.95 -7.77
N GLY A 112 -4.00 -6.01 -7.64
CA GLY A 112 -4.79 -6.95 -8.41
C GLY A 112 -4.76 -6.55 -9.88
N VAL A 113 -5.17 -7.46 -10.76
CA VAL A 113 -5.16 -7.22 -12.21
C VAL A 113 -6.58 -6.91 -12.67
N VAL A 114 -6.79 -5.69 -13.16
CA VAL A 114 -8.08 -5.24 -13.72
C VAL A 114 -7.96 -5.07 -15.24
N ARG A 115 -9.00 -5.42 -15.96
CA ARG A 115 -9.10 -5.43 -17.43
C ARG A 115 -8.12 -6.40 -18.08
N ASN A 116 -6.83 -6.09 -18.02
CA ASN A 116 -5.75 -6.94 -18.52
C ASN A 116 -4.44 -6.55 -17.82
N PRO A 117 -3.40 -7.41 -17.88
CA PRO A 117 -2.13 -7.12 -17.22
C PRO A 117 -1.45 -5.86 -17.71
N ASP A 118 -1.51 -5.57 -19.01
CA ASP A 118 -0.86 -4.39 -19.60
C ASP A 118 -1.48 -3.10 -19.07
N TYR A 119 -2.80 -3.01 -19.03
CA TYR A 119 -3.50 -1.84 -18.49
C TYR A 119 -3.12 -1.59 -17.02
N THR A 120 -3.10 -2.63 -16.21
CA THR A 120 -2.74 -2.54 -14.79
C THR A 120 -1.29 -2.11 -14.63
N MET A 121 -0.39 -2.68 -15.40
CA MET A 121 1.04 -2.33 -15.35
C MET A 121 1.27 -0.88 -15.78
N GLU A 122 0.58 -0.39 -16.78
CA GLU A 122 0.67 1.02 -17.20
C GLU A 122 0.31 1.97 -16.06
N ARG A 123 -0.72 1.64 -15.29
CA ARG A 123 -1.12 2.45 -14.13
C ARG A 123 -0.06 2.43 -13.03
N LEU A 124 0.53 1.28 -12.74
CA LEU A 124 1.62 1.15 -11.77
C LEU A 124 2.84 1.97 -12.21
N VAL A 125 3.23 1.86 -13.47
CA VAL A 125 4.37 2.61 -14.03
C VAL A 125 4.11 4.10 -13.98
N ARG A 126 2.90 4.55 -14.28
CA ARG A 126 2.53 5.96 -14.19
C ARG A 126 2.66 6.48 -12.76
N ALA A 127 2.20 5.73 -11.79
CA ALA A 127 2.33 6.10 -10.37
C ALA A 127 3.80 6.26 -9.98
N ILE A 128 4.65 5.32 -10.38
CA ILE A 128 6.09 5.36 -10.08
C ILE A 128 6.75 6.57 -10.76
N LYS A 129 6.41 6.84 -12.01
CA LYS A 129 6.93 8.01 -12.74
C LYS A 129 6.53 9.32 -12.08
N ASP A 130 5.28 9.45 -11.68
CA ASP A 130 4.80 10.66 -11.00
C ASP A 130 5.53 10.86 -9.67
N LEU A 131 5.74 9.80 -8.90
CA LEU A 131 6.47 9.90 -7.64
C LEU A 131 7.92 10.32 -7.85
N ARG A 132 8.61 9.75 -8.82
CA ARG A 132 10.04 10.02 -9.05
C ARG A 132 10.29 11.33 -9.77
N LEU A 133 9.53 11.63 -10.82
CA LEU A 133 9.81 12.77 -11.70
C LEU A 133 9.15 14.06 -11.25
N VAL A 134 7.95 13.98 -10.66
CA VAL A 134 7.20 15.17 -10.21
C VAL A 134 7.51 15.50 -8.76
N HIS A 135 7.54 14.50 -7.89
CA HIS A 135 7.70 14.67 -6.45
C HIS A 135 9.09 14.32 -5.93
N HIS A 136 9.98 13.85 -6.78
CA HIS A 136 11.36 13.46 -6.42
C HIS A 136 11.43 12.44 -5.28
N PHE A 137 10.47 11.55 -5.22
CA PHE A 137 10.44 10.45 -4.26
C PHE A 137 11.29 9.30 -4.79
N ASN A 138 12.43 9.05 -4.15
CA ASN A 138 13.39 8.03 -4.58
C ASN A 138 13.38 6.83 -3.63
#